data_fecbe299836232a1b76c065517655a33
#
_entry.id   fecbe299836232a1b76c065517655a33
#
_cell.length_a   1.000
_cell.length_b   1.000
_cell.length_c   1.000
_cell.angle_alpha   90.00
_cell.angle_beta   90.00
_cell.angle_gamma   90.00
#
_symmetry.space_group_name_H-M   'P 1'
#
loop_
_entity.id
_entity.type
_entity.pdbx_description
1 polymer ?
#
loop_
_entity_poly.entity_id
_entity_poly.type
_entity_poly.pdbx_seq_one_letter_code
_entity_poly.pdbx_strand_id
1 'polypeptide(L)'
;MPGWLAVPRDWLASLGEIARFCGRTMGLVYSGRVLQFFGEALRQAGILITGSALVIWGLVFILGLSSCGIEAAYLNRSLGAPAYAGVFSAWCDLREVVPYAFGYMMSAKVGTGIVAELGAMRISDEIDALEVMGVPPMVFLAATRLLAAWMVFPFLFLSSVGIAFFASWLAVVKQIGDVSSGGYFLIFWMFQNPPDLLFSLIKGMAISTAIVLVGCYYGYTASGGPVGVGTATAKSMVLNIVLVHVISMMGTLVFWGANPRAPIGG
;
A
#
# COMPACT_ATOMS: atom_id res chain seq x y z
N MET A 1 40.72 6.33 2.83
CA MET A 1 39.81 5.89 1.75
C MET A 1 39.11 7.13 1.21
N PRO A 2 38.97 7.35 -0.09
CA PRO A 2 38.33 8.55 -0.60
C PRO A 2 36.84 8.57 -0.17
N GLY A 3 36.36 9.71 0.32
CA GLY A 3 35.04 9.87 0.96
C GLY A 3 33.81 9.49 0.10
N TRP A 4 33.97 9.42 -1.21
CA TRP A 4 32.89 9.00 -2.13
C TRP A 4 32.60 7.49 -2.11
N LEU A 5 33.51 6.65 -1.59
CA LEU A 5 33.29 5.21 -1.39
C LEU A 5 32.66 4.88 -0.04
N ALA A 6 32.66 5.82 0.91
CA ALA A 6 32.04 5.64 2.23
C ALA A 6 30.51 5.75 2.17
N VAL A 7 29.99 6.68 1.37
CA VAL A 7 28.54 6.93 1.23
C VAL A 7 27.77 5.70 0.72
N PRO A 8 28.20 4.96 -0.32
CA PRO A 8 27.52 3.74 -0.76
C PRO A 8 27.53 2.63 0.30
N ARG A 9 28.62 2.53 1.08
CA ARG A 9 28.78 1.47 2.09
C ARG A 9 27.85 1.68 3.28
N ASP A 10 27.71 2.90 3.75
CA ASP A 10 26.82 3.24 4.88
C ASP A 10 25.35 3.06 4.50
N TRP A 11 25.00 3.41 3.27
CA TRP A 11 23.66 3.20 2.72
C TRP A 11 23.31 1.71 2.58
N LEU A 12 24.24 0.90 2.05
CA LEU A 12 24.08 -0.56 1.96
C LEU A 12 23.99 -1.20 3.35
N ALA A 13 24.75 -0.73 4.33
CA ALA A 13 24.65 -1.20 5.72
C ALA A 13 23.26 -0.93 6.30
N SER A 14 22.73 0.28 6.12
CA SER A 14 21.38 0.66 6.56
C SER A 14 20.29 -0.19 5.90
N LEU A 15 20.38 -0.45 4.60
CA LEU A 15 19.46 -1.38 3.93
C LEU A 15 19.53 -2.80 4.49
N GLY A 16 20.75 -3.27 4.80
CA GLY A 16 20.95 -4.57 5.43
C GLY A 16 20.35 -4.67 6.85
N GLU A 17 20.35 -3.59 7.60
CA GLU A 17 19.70 -3.52 8.92
C GLU A 17 18.17 -3.56 8.81
N ILE A 18 17.61 -2.78 7.88
CA ILE A 18 16.17 -2.81 7.59
C ILE A 18 15.76 -4.23 7.17
N ALA A 19 16.48 -4.84 6.22
CA ALA A 19 16.17 -6.19 5.74
C ALA A 19 16.22 -7.24 6.87
N ARG A 20 17.22 -7.15 7.78
CA ARG A 20 17.31 -8.04 8.94
C ARG A 20 16.15 -7.83 9.93
N PHE A 21 15.76 -6.60 10.19
CA PHE A 21 14.61 -6.30 11.03
C PHE A 21 13.32 -6.86 10.43
N CYS A 22 13.09 -6.60 9.14
CA CYS A 22 11.93 -7.11 8.40
C CYS A 22 11.89 -8.65 8.42
N GLY A 23 13.01 -9.31 8.15
CA GLY A 23 13.10 -10.77 8.17
C GLY A 23 12.82 -11.36 9.56
N ARG A 24 13.31 -10.74 10.62
CA ARG A 24 13.01 -11.15 12.00
C ARG A 24 11.52 -10.98 12.33
N THR A 25 10.93 -9.85 12.01
CA THR A 25 9.50 -9.57 12.27
C THR A 25 8.61 -10.56 11.51
N MET A 26 8.90 -10.80 10.22
CA MET A 26 8.20 -11.81 9.42
C MET A 26 8.33 -13.22 10.04
N GLY A 27 9.52 -13.60 10.44
CA GLY A 27 9.77 -14.89 11.11
C GLY A 27 8.97 -15.07 12.41
N LEU A 28 8.78 -13.98 13.18
CA LEU A 28 7.96 -13.99 14.40
C LEU A 28 6.47 -14.18 14.11
N VAL A 29 5.97 -13.62 13.01
CA VAL A 29 4.58 -13.83 12.58
C VAL A 29 4.40 -15.28 12.10
N TYR A 30 5.28 -15.78 11.22
CA TYR A 30 5.19 -17.16 10.71
C TYR A 30 5.40 -18.23 11.78
N SER A 31 6.20 -17.96 12.82
CA SER A 31 6.39 -18.88 13.95
C SER A 31 5.17 -18.96 14.88
N GLY A 32 4.14 -18.17 14.65
CA GLY A 32 2.92 -18.14 15.46
C GLY A 32 3.08 -17.50 16.84
N ARG A 33 4.26 -16.99 17.21
CA ARG A 33 4.49 -16.31 18.49
C ARG A 33 3.62 -15.09 18.70
N VAL A 34 3.23 -14.43 17.62
CA VAL A 34 2.32 -13.27 17.63
C VAL A 34 0.91 -13.62 18.12
N LEU A 35 0.48 -14.89 18.01
CA LEU A 35 -0.84 -15.34 18.45
C LEU A 35 -1.03 -15.23 19.96
N GLN A 36 0.04 -15.20 20.75
CA GLN A 36 -0.03 -14.93 22.20
C GLN A 36 -0.57 -13.52 22.50
N PHE A 37 -0.42 -12.61 21.55
CA PHE A 37 -0.88 -11.21 21.65
C PHE A 37 -2.00 -10.90 20.63
N PHE A 38 -2.83 -11.89 20.30
CA PHE A 38 -3.88 -11.74 19.30
C PHE A 38 -4.89 -10.63 19.66
N GLY A 39 -5.19 -10.42 20.94
CA GLY A 39 -6.03 -9.32 21.40
C GLY A 39 -5.47 -7.95 21.02
N GLU A 40 -4.15 -7.76 21.13
CA GLU A 40 -3.48 -6.54 20.69
C GLU A 40 -3.52 -6.39 19.16
N ALA A 41 -3.33 -7.48 18.41
CA ALA A 41 -3.46 -7.44 16.95
C ALA A 41 -4.89 -7.03 16.52
N LEU A 42 -5.93 -7.50 17.19
CA LEU A 42 -7.31 -7.07 16.94
C LEU A 42 -7.53 -5.59 17.29
N ARG A 43 -6.98 -5.11 18.38
CA ARG A 43 -7.03 -3.69 18.76
C ARG A 43 -6.36 -2.82 17.68
N GLN A 44 -5.19 -3.19 17.21
CA GLN A 44 -4.48 -2.51 16.14
C GLN A 44 -5.27 -2.55 14.81
N ALA A 45 -5.90 -3.68 14.50
CA ALA A 45 -6.78 -3.82 13.34
C ALA A 45 -7.95 -2.83 13.39
N GLY A 46 -8.60 -2.68 14.54
CA GLY A 46 -9.66 -1.71 14.75
C GLY A 46 -9.20 -0.26 14.52
N ILE A 47 -8.03 0.11 15.05
CA ILE A 47 -7.43 1.44 14.86
C ILE A 47 -7.12 1.69 13.37
N LEU A 48 -6.59 0.71 12.66
CA LEU A 48 -6.29 0.82 11.24
C LEU A 48 -7.54 1.08 10.39
N ILE A 49 -8.64 0.37 10.66
CA ILE A 49 -9.90 0.55 9.93
C ILE A 49 -10.48 1.94 10.21
N THR A 50 -10.72 2.27 11.47
CA THR A 50 -11.42 3.51 11.85
C THR A 50 -10.59 4.76 11.52
N GLY A 51 -9.29 4.66 11.64
CA GLY A 51 -8.39 5.79 11.39
C GLY A 51 -8.04 6.03 9.93
N SER A 52 -8.19 5.05 9.04
CA SER A 52 -7.60 5.13 7.70
C SER A 52 -8.56 4.88 6.54
N ALA A 53 -9.65 4.13 6.74
CA ALA A 53 -10.51 3.68 5.64
C ALA A 53 -11.08 4.84 4.81
N LEU A 54 -11.68 5.85 5.46
CA LEU A 54 -12.30 6.98 4.76
C LEU A 54 -11.30 7.77 3.92
N VAL A 55 -10.07 7.97 4.45
CA VAL A 55 -9.03 8.74 3.77
C VAL A 55 -8.49 7.97 2.55
N ILE A 56 -8.30 6.66 2.70
CA ILE A 56 -7.90 5.76 1.60
C ILE A 56 -8.95 5.78 0.51
N TRP A 57 -10.22 5.55 0.85
CA TRP A 57 -11.32 5.55 -0.09
C TRP A 57 -11.51 6.89 -0.79
N GLY A 58 -11.35 8.00 -0.07
CA GLY A 58 -11.44 9.35 -0.64
C GLY A 58 -10.38 9.59 -1.73
N LEU A 59 -9.11 9.24 -1.47
CA LEU A 59 -8.06 9.40 -2.48
C LEU A 59 -8.25 8.47 -3.67
N VAL A 60 -8.58 7.20 -3.40
CA VAL A 60 -8.83 6.23 -4.47
C VAL A 60 -10.01 6.68 -5.36
N PHE A 61 -11.08 7.21 -4.76
CA PHE A 61 -12.20 7.79 -5.50
C PHE A 61 -11.75 8.93 -6.42
N ILE A 62 -10.98 9.90 -5.88
CA ILE A 62 -10.52 11.06 -6.66
C ILE A 62 -9.60 10.62 -7.82
N LEU A 63 -8.65 9.73 -7.57
CA LEU A 63 -7.71 9.26 -8.58
C LEU A 63 -8.38 8.36 -9.63
N GLY A 64 -9.30 7.48 -9.24
CA GLY A 64 -10.10 6.68 -10.16
C GLY A 64 -10.97 7.57 -11.06
N LEU A 65 -11.63 8.57 -10.46
CA LEU A 65 -12.45 9.52 -11.20
C LEU A 65 -11.62 10.34 -12.19
N SER A 66 -10.46 10.86 -11.79
CA SER A 66 -9.64 11.74 -12.65
C SER A 66 -8.85 10.94 -13.70
N SER A 67 -7.99 10.01 -13.28
CA SER A 67 -7.02 9.37 -14.17
C SER A 67 -7.67 8.29 -15.06
N CYS A 68 -8.39 7.35 -14.46
CA CYS A 68 -8.97 6.24 -15.20
C CYS A 68 -10.39 6.53 -15.71
N GLY A 69 -11.04 7.57 -15.22
CA GLY A 69 -12.33 8.04 -15.66
C GLY A 69 -12.21 9.17 -16.69
N ILE A 70 -11.93 10.38 -16.24
CA ILE A 70 -11.98 11.60 -17.08
C ILE A 70 -10.93 11.57 -18.20
N GLU A 71 -9.66 11.32 -17.87
CA GLU A 71 -8.58 11.32 -18.87
C GLU A 71 -8.77 10.20 -19.89
N ALA A 72 -9.18 9.02 -19.44
CA ALA A 72 -9.48 7.91 -20.33
C ALA A 72 -10.66 8.22 -21.28
N ALA A 73 -11.71 8.87 -20.81
CA ALA A 73 -12.84 9.26 -21.65
C ALA A 73 -12.44 10.29 -22.71
N TYR A 74 -11.68 11.32 -22.35
CA TYR A 74 -11.19 12.29 -23.32
C TYR A 74 -10.27 11.69 -24.37
N LEU A 75 -9.34 10.81 -23.95
CA LEU A 75 -8.47 10.09 -24.87
C LEU A 75 -9.27 9.26 -25.89
N ASN A 76 -10.21 8.44 -25.42
CA ASN A 76 -11.00 7.57 -26.29
C ASN A 76 -11.99 8.35 -27.17
N ARG A 77 -12.50 9.49 -26.69
CA ARG A 77 -13.29 10.42 -27.49
C ARG A 77 -12.47 10.99 -28.67
N SER A 78 -11.23 11.42 -28.41
CA SER A 78 -10.34 11.95 -29.46
C SER A 78 -9.98 10.90 -30.51
N LEU A 79 -9.96 9.61 -30.14
CA LEU A 79 -9.75 8.47 -31.05
C LEU A 79 -11.02 8.02 -31.79
N GLY A 80 -12.17 8.64 -31.55
CA GLY A 80 -13.46 8.26 -32.15
C GLY A 80 -14.06 6.97 -31.60
N ALA A 81 -13.57 6.47 -30.47
CA ALA A 81 -13.98 5.20 -29.87
C ALA A 81 -14.35 5.35 -28.36
N PRO A 82 -15.33 6.22 -28.00
CA PRO A 82 -15.60 6.59 -26.63
C PRO A 82 -15.96 5.39 -25.72
N ALA A 83 -16.59 4.33 -26.25
CA ALA A 83 -16.95 3.14 -25.49
C ALA A 83 -15.71 2.41 -24.88
N TYR A 84 -14.54 2.53 -25.51
CA TYR A 84 -13.30 1.92 -25.02
C TYR A 84 -12.75 2.59 -23.74
N ALA A 85 -13.35 3.68 -23.28
CA ALA A 85 -13.05 4.20 -21.94
C ALA A 85 -13.29 3.14 -20.85
N GLY A 86 -14.22 2.19 -21.06
CA GLY A 86 -14.43 1.05 -20.17
C GLY A 86 -13.20 0.14 -20.01
N VAL A 87 -12.37 0.00 -21.05
CA VAL A 87 -11.11 -0.78 -20.99
C VAL A 87 -10.12 -0.12 -20.03
N PHE A 88 -9.95 1.21 -20.17
CA PHE A 88 -9.05 1.96 -19.30
C PHE A 88 -9.50 1.87 -17.85
N SER A 89 -10.79 2.03 -17.57
CA SER A 89 -11.30 1.86 -16.20
C SER A 89 -11.04 0.45 -15.68
N ALA A 90 -11.24 -0.59 -16.50
CA ALA A 90 -11.02 -1.97 -16.11
C ALA A 90 -9.57 -2.26 -15.75
N TRP A 91 -8.61 -1.80 -16.53
CA TRP A 91 -7.20 -2.11 -16.38
C TRP A 91 -6.43 -1.06 -15.56
N CYS A 92 -6.67 0.22 -15.83
CA CYS A 92 -6.01 1.33 -15.18
C CYS A 92 -6.29 1.31 -13.67
N ASP A 93 -7.57 1.24 -13.27
CA ASP A 93 -7.96 1.21 -11.87
C ASP A 93 -7.39 -0.03 -11.17
N LEU A 94 -7.63 -1.21 -11.74
CA LEU A 94 -7.29 -2.46 -11.09
C LEU A 94 -5.78 -2.70 -11.01
N ARG A 95 -5.07 -2.47 -12.11
CA ARG A 95 -3.66 -2.87 -12.22
C ARG A 95 -2.70 -1.81 -11.67
N GLU A 96 -3.05 -0.51 -11.77
CA GLU A 96 -2.13 0.57 -11.44
C GLU A 96 -2.68 1.54 -10.40
N VAL A 97 -3.79 2.25 -10.68
CA VAL A 97 -4.21 3.38 -9.85
C VAL A 97 -4.56 2.95 -8.43
N VAL A 98 -5.32 1.87 -8.25
CA VAL A 98 -5.68 1.43 -6.89
C VAL A 98 -4.46 0.97 -6.09
N PRO A 99 -3.54 0.10 -6.57
CA PRO A 99 -2.33 -0.25 -5.84
C PRO A 99 -1.46 0.95 -5.46
N TYR A 100 -1.27 1.93 -6.38
CA TYR A 100 -0.51 3.14 -6.08
C TYR A 100 -1.21 4.04 -5.06
N ALA A 101 -2.48 4.37 -5.28
CA ALA A 101 -3.25 5.23 -4.39
C ALA A 101 -3.34 4.64 -2.98
N PHE A 102 -3.59 3.33 -2.89
CA PHE A 102 -3.60 2.59 -1.65
C PHE A 102 -2.23 2.68 -0.96
N GLY A 103 -1.14 2.41 -1.69
CA GLY A 103 0.23 2.50 -1.17
C GLY A 103 0.59 3.90 -0.67
N TYR A 104 0.22 4.96 -1.39
CA TYR A 104 0.49 6.33 -0.95
C TYR A 104 -0.24 6.68 0.34
N MET A 105 -1.53 6.34 0.43
CA MET A 105 -2.30 6.60 1.65
C MET A 105 -1.83 5.75 2.82
N MET A 106 -1.48 4.50 2.56
CA MET A 106 -0.86 3.63 3.56
C MET A 106 0.46 4.22 4.08
N SER A 107 1.31 4.73 3.20
CA SER A 107 2.57 5.38 3.58
C SER A 107 2.32 6.65 4.40
N ALA A 108 1.45 7.53 3.90
CA ALA A 108 1.20 8.83 4.50
C ALA A 108 0.41 8.76 5.83
N LYS A 109 -0.47 7.78 6.01
CA LYS A 109 -1.32 7.68 7.20
C LYS A 109 -0.87 6.59 8.16
N VAL A 110 -0.73 5.36 7.66
CA VAL A 110 -0.40 4.21 8.50
C VAL A 110 1.10 4.16 8.79
N GLY A 111 1.95 4.28 7.77
CA GLY A 111 3.39 4.25 7.92
C GLY A 111 3.90 5.35 8.87
N THR A 112 3.49 6.60 8.64
CA THR A 112 3.87 7.72 9.52
C THR A 112 3.30 7.58 10.92
N GLY A 113 2.05 7.10 11.05
CA GLY A 113 1.41 6.85 12.35
C GLY A 113 2.17 5.83 13.19
N ILE A 114 2.58 4.71 12.57
CA ILE A 114 3.40 3.68 13.23
C ILE A 114 4.75 4.26 13.70
N VAL A 115 5.42 5.05 12.86
CA VAL A 115 6.70 5.68 13.24
C VAL A 115 6.52 6.64 14.40
N ALA A 116 5.48 7.46 14.38
CA ALA A 116 5.21 8.42 15.43
C ALA A 116 4.90 7.72 16.77
N GLU A 117 4.05 6.70 16.75
CA GLU A 117 3.65 5.95 17.94
C GLU A 117 4.84 5.17 18.53
N LEU A 118 5.52 4.34 17.74
CA LEU A 118 6.67 3.57 18.21
C LEU A 118 7.85 4.46 18.56
N GLY A 119 8.05 5.55 17.81
CA GLY A 119 9.09 6.53 18.10
C GLY A 119 8.85 7.26 19.42
N ALA A 120 7.61 7.61 19.74
CA ALA A 120 7.23 8.16 21.04
C ALA A 120 7.52 7.16 22.17
N MET A 121 7.10 5.90 22.04
CA MET A 121 7.40 4.83 23.00
C MET A 121 8.90 4.58 23.15
N ARG A 122 9.70 4.76 22.09
CA ARG A 122 11.15 4.58 22.14
C ARG A 122 11.84 5.67 22.93
N ILE A 123 11.44 6.93 22.74
CA ILE A 123 12.05 8.08 23.44
C ILE A 123 11.57 8.25 24.89
N SER A 124 10.48 7.58 25.27
CA SER A 124 9.97 7.53 26.66
C SER A 124 10.37 6.26 27.40
N ASP A 125 11.31 5.46 26.85
CA ASP A 125 11.81 4.21 27.41
C ASP A 125 10.73 3.12 27.65
N GLU A 126 9.53 3.29 27.07
CA GLU A 126 8.42 2.32 27.21
C GLU A 126 8.76 0.97 26.56
N ILE A 127 9.54 0.96 25.48
CA ILE A 127 9.99 -0.28 24.81
C ILE A 127 10.92 -1.07 25.74
N ASP A 128 11.83 -0.39 26.42
CA ASP A 128 12.76 -1.02 27.36
C ASP A 128 12.03 -1.48 28.63
N ALA A 129 11.00 -0.74 29.07
CA ALA A 129 10.12 -1.16 30.17
C ALA A 129 9.35 -2.46 29.84
N LEU A 130 8.88 -2.67 28.60
CA LEU A 130 8.27 -3.92 28.18
C LEU A 130 9.24 -5.09 28.31
N GLU A 131 10.50 -4.90 27.93
CA GLU A 131 11.54 -5.94 28.02
C GLU A 131 11.82 -6.34 29.47
N VAL A 132 11.91 -5.36 30.38
CA VAL A 132 12.08 -5.62 31.82
C VAL A 132 10.89 -6.37 32.40
N MET A 133 9.68 -6.14 31.92
CA MET A 133 8.48 -6.88 32.30
C MET A 133 8.38 -8.28 31.69
N GLY A 134 9.38 -8.70 30.89
CA GLY A 134 9.39 -10.02 30.22
C GLY A 134 8.50 -10.11 28.98
N VAL A 135 7.97 -8.99 28.49
CA VAL A 135 7.20 -8.93 27.24
C VAL A 135 8.17 -8.69 26.08
N PRO A 136 8.27 -9.60 25.10
CA PRO A 136 9.17 -9.41 23.96
C PRO A 136 8.69 -8.25 23.05
N PRO A 137 9.38 -7.07 23.05
CA PRO A 137 8.83 -5.86 22.41
C PRO A 137 8.64 -6.02 20.90
N MET A 138 9.54 -6.76 20.25
CA MET A 138 9.45 -6.97 18.80
C MET A 138 8.20 -7.77 18.39
N VAL A 139 7.80 -8.75 19.23
CA VAL A 139 6.56 -9.52 18.99
C VAL A 139 5.35 -8.65 19.26
N PHE A 140 5.35 -7.98 20.42
CA PHE A 140 4.21 -7.20 20.90
C PHE A 140 3.95 -5.95 20.07
N LEU A 141 4.99 -5.26 19.58
CA LEU A 141 4.85 -3.99 18.87
C LEU A 141 4.88 -4.16 17.34
N ALA A 142 5.84 -4.89 16.79
CA ALA A 142 6.02 -4.98 15.35
C ALA A 142 5.21 -6.13 14.72
N ALA A 143 5.28 -7.35 15.29
CA ALA A 143 4.60 -8.49 14.70
C ALA A 143 3.07 -8.39 14.83
N THR A 144 2.53 -7.83 15.90
CA THR A 144 1.07 -7.60 16.06
C THR A 144 0.55 -6.59 15.04
N ARG A 145 1.29 -5.51 14.75
CA ARG A 145 0.91 -4.53 13.72
C ARG A 145 0.92 -5.15 12.32
N LEU A 146 1.89 -6.00 12.02
CA LEU A 146 1.94 -6.72 10.75
C LEU A 146 0.78 -7.70 10.61
N LEU A 147 0.46 -8.45 11.66
CA LEU A 147 -0.70 -9.35 11.65
C LEU A 147 -2.02 -8.58 11.50
N ALA A 148 -2.19 -7.47 12.22
CA ALA A 148 -3.35 -6.58 12.09
C ALA A 148 -3.50 -6.07 10.65
N ALA A 149 -2.40 -5.66 10.04
CA ALA A 149 -2.36 -5.22 8.65
C ALA A 149 -2.85 -6.32 7.68
N TRP A 150 -2.35 -7.54 7.84
CA TRP A 150 -2.77 -8.67 6.99
C TRP A 150 -4.23 -9.07 7.18
N MET A 151 -4.81 -8.84 8.34
CA MET A 151 -6.24 -9.07 8.55
C MET A 151 -7.12 -7.99 7.90
N VAL A 152 -6.68 -6.74 7.90
CA VAL A 152 -7.51 -5.59 7.50
C VAL A 152 -7.33 -5.22 6.03
N PHE A 153 -6.09 -5.22 5.54
CA PHE A 153 -5.76 -4.66 4.22
C PHE A 153 -6.38 -5.37 3.03
N PRO A 154 -6.58 -6.70 3.01
CA PRO A 154 -7.31 -7.34 1.92
C PRO A 154 -8.70 -6.73 1.70
N PHE A 155 -9.43 -6.50 2.79
CA PHE A 155 -10.79 -5.94 2.74
C PHE A 155 -10.78 -4.46 2.36
N LEU A 156 -9.85 -3.67 2.92
CA LEU A 156 -9.69 -2.27 2.53
C LEU A 156 -9.27 -2.13 1.08
N PHE A 157 -8.40 -2.99 0.58
CA PHE A 157 -7.96 -2.98 -0.81
C PHE A 157 -9.12 -3.34 -1.76
N LEU A 158 -9.83 -4.43 -1.50
CA LEU A 158 -10.96 -4.86 -2.33
C LEU A 158 -12.09 -3.81 -2.36
N SER A 159 -12.41 -3.21 -1.22
CA SER A 159 -13.38 -2.10 -1.17
C SER A 159 -12.89 -0.87 -1.95
N SER A 160 -11.57 -0.58 -1.92
CA SER A 160 -10.97 0.49 -2.70
C SER A 160 -11.08 0.24 -4.21
N VAL A 161 -10.90 -1.00 -4.68
CA VAL A 161 -11.12 -1.38 -6.08
C VAL A 161 -12.56 -1.08 -6.50
N GLY A 162 -13.55 -1.47 -5.70
CA GLY A 162 -14.95 -1.18 -5.96
C GLY A 162 -15.26 0.32 -6.05
N ILE A 163 -14.65 1.11 -5.16
CA ILE A 163 -14.80 2.57 -5.13
C ILE A 163 -14.16 3.21 -6.38
N ALA A 164 -12.98 2.75 -6.83
CA ALA A 164 -12.34 3.23 -8.04
C ALA A 164 -13.21 2.94 -9.28
N PHE A 165 -13.71 1.73 -9.41
CA PHE A 165 -14.61 1.36 -10.50
C PHE A 165 -15.88 2.20 -10.53
N PHE A 166 -16.47 2.46 -9.35
CA PHE A 166 -17.64 3.34 -9.25
C PHE A 166 -17.28 4.78 -9.66
N ALA A 167 -16.13 5.29 -9.24
CA ALA A 167 -15.66 6.62 -9.58
C ALA A 167 -15.43 6.79 -11.08
N SER A 168 -14.76 5.83 -11.73
CA SER A 168 -14.51 5.83 -13.17
C SER A 168 -15.81 5.74 -13.97
N TRP A 169 -16.74 4.87 -13.56
CA TRP A 169 -18.08 4.81 -14.18
C TRP A 169 -18.81 6.16 -14.04
N LEU A 170 -18.78 6.79 -12.87
CA LEU A 170 -19.42 8.08 -12.64
C LEU A 170 -18.83 9.15 -13.57
N ALA A 171 -17.51 9.19 -13.74
CA ALA A 171 -16.84 10.12 -14.64
C ALA A 171 -17.25 9.91 -16.10
N VAL A 172 -17.11 8.69 -16.61
CA VAL A 172 -17.32 8.37 -18.02
C VAL A 172 -18.80 8.50 -18.42
N VAL A 173 -19.69 7.92 -17.61
CA VAL A 173 -21.11 7.79 -17.98
C VAL A 173 -21.96 8.99 -17.55
N LYS A 174 -21.69 9.54 -16.35
CA LYS A 174 -22.54 10.59 -15.79
C LYS A 174 -21.99 11.99 -16.01
N GLN A 175 -20.68 12.16 -15.85
CA GLN A 175 -20.06 13.48 -15.97
C GLN A 175 -19.81 13.87 -17.43
N ILE A 176 -19.21 12.97 -18.23
CA ILE A 176 -18.89 13.22 -19.64
C ILE A 176 -20.07 12.86 -20.54
N GLY A 177 -20.71 11.70 -20.31
CA GLY A 177 -21.97 11.32 -20.93
C GLY A 177 -21.88 10.84 -22.39
N ASP A 178 -20.68 10.63 -22.92
CA ASP A 178 -20.47 10.18 -24.31
C ASP A 178 -20.81 8.70 -24.53
N VAL A 179 -20.97 7.94 -23.44
CA VAL A 179 -21.20 6.48 -23.47
C VAL A 179 -22.38 6.12 -22.59
N SER A 180 -23.27 5.27 -23.10
CA SER A 180 -24.34 4.71 -22.27
C SER A 180 -23.80 3.76 -21.21
N SER A 181 -24.47 3.64 -20.06
CA SER A 181 -24.09 2.69 -19.02
C SER A 181 -23.95 1.26 -19.55
N GLY A 182 -24.84 0.83 -20.43
CA GLY A 182 -24.78 -0.51 -21.06
C GLY A 182 -23.53 -0.70 -21.90
N GLY A 183 -23.20 0.28 -22.76
CA GLY A 183 -21.98 0.25 -23.58
C GLY A 183 -20.69 0.24 -22.73
N TYR A 184 -20.66 1.06 -21.68
CA TYR A 184 -19.55 1.08 -20.76
C TYR A 184 -19.34 -0.27 -20.05
N PHE A 185 -20.39 -0.84 -19.44
CA PHE A 185 -20.28 -2.10 -18.72
C PHE A 185 -20.02 -3.30 -19.64
N LEU A 186 -20.52 -3.30 -20.88
CA LEU A 186 -20.21 -4.35 -21.85
C LEU A 186 -18.69 -4.43 -22.07
N ILE A 187 -18.06 -3.30 -22.39
CA ILE A 187 -16.63 -3.24 -22.64
C ILE A 187 -15.84 -3.48 -21.36
N PHE A 188 -16.25 -2.87 -20.24
CA PHE A 188 -15.59 -3.04 -18.95
C PHE A 188 -15.48 -4.52 -18.55
N TRP A 189 -16.58 -5.27 -18.58
CA TRP A 189 -16.58 -6.68 -18.19
C TRP A 189 -15.91 -7.59 -19.22
N MET A 190 -15.91 -7.23 -20.48
CA MET A 190 -15.16 -7.97 -21.51
C MET A 190 -13.65 -7.98 -21.22
N PHE A 191 -13.13 -6.92 -20.64
CA PHE A 191 -11.71 -6.76 -20.34
C PHE A 191 -11.35 -7.10 -18.88
N GLN A 192 -12.30 -7.52 -18.06
CA GLN A 192 -12.01 -8.01 -16.70
C GLN A 192 -11.65 -9.48 -16.72
N ASN A 193 -10.52 -9.81 -16.09
CA ASN A 193 -10.09 -11.18 -15.89
C ASN A 193 -10.02 -11.48 -14.39
N PRO A 194 -10.66 -12.57 -13.87
CA PRO A 194 -10.62 -12.91 -12.45
C PRO A 194 -9.21 -12.99 -11.84
N PRO A 195 -8.20 -13.56 -12.52
CA PRO A 195 -6.83 -13.56 -12.01
C PRO A 195 -6.22 -12.17 -11.79
N ASP A 196 -6.65 -11.15 -12.55
CA ASP A 196 -6.11 -9.80 -12.43
C ASP A 196 -6.42 -9.17 -11.07
N LEU A 197 -7.61 -9.47 -10.50
CA LEU A 197 -7.98 -9.04 -9.15
C LEU A 197 -7.05 -9.65 -8.10
N LEU A 198 -6.73 -10.94 -8.24
CA LEU A 198 -5.80 -11.63 -7.34
C LEU A 198 -4.38 -11.04 -7.43
N PHE A 199 -3.90 -10.78 -8.65
CA PHE A 199 -2.58 -10.19 -8.86
C PHE A 199 -2.49 -8.78 -8.30
N SER A 200 -3.53 -7.98 -8.51
CA SER A 200 -3.62 -6.64 -7.93
C SER A 200 -3.65 -6.69 -6.39
N LEU A 201 -4.41 -7.62 -5.82
CA LEU A 201 -4.44 -7.84 -4.37
C LEU A 201 -3.06 -8.24 -3.82
N ILE A 202 -2.37 -9.19 -4.47
CA ILE A 202 -1.00 -9.59 -4.08
C ILE A 202 -0.05 -8.40 -4.12
N LYS A 203 -0.12 -7.58 -5.19
CA LYS A 203 0.66 -6.35 -5.35
C LYS A 203 0.37 -5.35 -4.21
N GLY A 204 -0.91 -5.09 -3.91
CA GLY A 204 -1.33 -4.22 -2.81
C GLY A 204 -0.89 -4.74 -1.44
N MET A 205 -0.97 -6.04 -1.20
CA MET A 205 -0.51 -6.68 0.04
C MET A 205 1.00 -6.61 0.21
N ALA A 206 1.77 -6.78 -0.87
CA ALA A 206 3.22 -6.63 -0.82
C ALA A 206 3.64 -5.19 -0.48
N ILE A 207 3.00 -4.20 -1.12
CA ILE A 207 3.19 -2.77 -0.81
C ILE A 207 2.88 -2.48 0.66
N SER A 208 1.73 -2.90 1.14
CA SER A 208 1.27 -2.66 2.51
C SER A 208 2.19 -3.30 3.55
N THR A 209 2.62 -4.53 3.29
CA THR A 209 3.57 -5.26 4.14
C THR A 209 4.90 -4.50 4.26
N ALA A 210 5.44 -4.02 3.13
CA ALA A 210 6.67 -3.24 3.13
C ALA A 210 6.53 -1.94 3.94
N ILE A 211 5.41 -1.21 3.78
CA ILE A 211 5.14 0.05 4.49
C ILE A 211 5.08 -0.17 6.00
N VAL A 212 4.37 -1.19 6.46
CA VAL A 212 4.26 -1.50 7.90
C VAL A 212 5.61 -1.88 8.48
N LEU A 213 6.38 -2.74 7.80
CA LEU A 213 7.70 -3.16 8.25
C LEU A 213 8.70 -2.00 8.33
N VAL A 214 8.73 -1.15 7.31
CA VAL A 214 9.58 0.06 7.29
C VAL A 214 9.14 1.03 8.38
N GLY A 215 7.84 1.25 8.57
CA GLY A 215 7.31 2.07 9.65
C GLY A 215 7.72 1.54 11.02
N CYS A 216 7.59 0.24 11.26
CA CYS A 216 8.03 -0.40 12.50
C CYS A 216 9.55 -0.25 12.72
N TYR A 217 10.37 -0.42 11.67
CA TYR A 217 11.81 -0.25 11.78
C TYR A 217 12.19 1.17 12.21
N TYR A 218 11.72 2.18 11.49
CA TYR A 218 12.07 3.57 11.79
C TYR A 218 11.51 4.05 13.12
N GLY A 219 10.33 3.60 13.52
CA GLY A 219 9.76 3.89 14.82
C GLY A 219 10.55 3.22 15.96
N TYR A 220 10.84 1.93 15.84
CA TYR A 220 11.56 1.15 16.86
C TYR A 220 13.00 1.61 17.07
N THR A 221 13.65 2.14 16.03
CA THR A 221 15.05 2.62 16.07
C THR A 221 15.17 4.14 16.20
N ALA A 222 14.05 4.85 16.41
CA ALA A 222 14.06 6.31 16.58
C ALA A 222 14.93 6.74 17.75
N SER A 223 15.66 7.82 17.56
CA SER A 223 16.56 8.38 18.59
C SER A 223 16.68 9.89 18.43
N GLY A 224 17.14 10.60 19.47
CA GLY A 224 17.32 12.06 19.40
C GLY A 224 16.05 12.87 19.77
N GLY A 225 15.19 12.28 20.60
CA GLY A 225 14.00 12.95 21.13
C GLY A 225 12.91 13.21 20.08
N PRO A 226 11.97 14.14 20.34
CA PRO A 226 10.86 14.42 19.44
C PRO A 226 11.27 14.83 18.02
N VAL A 227 12.37 15.58 17.89
CA VAL A 227 12.94 15.98 16.59
C VAL A 227 13.45 14.77 15.83
N GLY A 228 14.06 13.81 16.53
CA GLY A 228 14.53 12.55 15.97
C GLY A 228 13.38 11.68 15.46
N VAL A 229 12.25 11.63 16.16
CA VAL A 229 11.03 10.94 15.70
C VAL A 229 10.50 11.59 14.42
N GLY A 230 10.47 12.91 14.34
CA GLY A 230 10.07 13.64 13.14
C GLY A 230 10.96 13.32 11.93
N THR A 231 12.28 13.27 12.13
CA THR A 231 13.24 12.90 11.06
C THR A 231 13.12 11.43 10.64
N ALA A 232 12.87 10.51 11.58
CA ALA A 232 12.61 9.11 11.30
C ALA A 232 11.33 8.94 10.47
N THR A 233 10.28 9.69 10.81
CA THR A 233 9.01 9.71 10.05
C THR A 233 9.23 10.16 8.62
N ALA A 234 9.96 11.25 8.39
CA ALA A 234 10.27 11.74 7.05
C ALA A 234 11.08 10.71 6.24
N LYS A 235 12.11 10.11 6.82
CA LYS A 235 12.92 9.06 6.17
C LYS A 235 12.09 7.83 5.81
N SER A 236 11.22 7.38 6.73
CA SER A 236 10.30 6.27 6.50
C SER A 236 9.35 6.55 5.34
N MET A 237 8.78 7.75 5.28
CA MET A 237 7.86 8.16 4.22
C MET A 237 8.54 8.14 2.84
N VAL A 238 9.74 8.72 2.73
CA VAL A 238 10.52 8.73 1.47
C VAL A 238 10.82 7.31 1.01
N LEU A 239 11.30 6.44 1.91
CA LEU A 239 11.60 5.05 1.57
C LEU A 239 10.33 4.30 1.16
N ASN A 240 9.22 4.50 1.86
CA ASN A 240 7.94 3.88 1.52
C ASN A 240 7.44 4.30 0.13
N ILE A 241 7.54 5.58 -0.23
CA ILE A 241 7.17 6.05 -1.58
C ILE A 241 8.02 5.36 -2.65
N VAL A 242 9.33 5.25 -2.45
CA VAL A 242 10.22 4.53 -3.38
C VAL A 242 9.82 3.06 -3.49
N LEU A 243 9.54 2.39 -2.36
CA LEU A 243 9.13 0.98 -2.35
C LEU A 243 7.77 0.78 -3.04
N VAL A 244 6.82 1.68 -2.88
CA VAL A 244 5.54 1.64 -3.61
C VAL A 244 5.77 1.58 -5.11
N HIS A 245 6.64 2.44 -5.65
CA HIS A 245 6.95 2.45 -7.08
C HIS A 245 7.69 1.19 -7.52
N VAL A 246 8.72 0.78 -6.78
CA VAL A 246 9.51 -0.42 -7.13
C VAL A 246 8.64 -1.68 -7.10
N ILE A 247 7.88 -1.89 -6.04
CA ILE A 247 7.02 -3.07 -5.90
C ILE A 247 5.90 -3.04 -6.96
N SER A 248 5.31 -1.86 -7.22
CA SER A 248 4.28 -1.72 -8.23
C SER A 248 4.81 -2.02 -9.63
N MET A 249 5.95 -1.44 -10.01
CA MET A 249 6.59 -1.69 -11.29
C MET A 249 6.96 -3.18 -11.47
N MET A 250 7.63 -3.76 -10.46
CA MET A 250 8.00 -5.17 -10.50
C MET A 250 6.77 -6.08 -10.57
N GLY A 251 5.73 -5.79 -9.79
CA GLY A 251 4.47 -6.52 -9.82
C GLY A 251 3.81 -6.47 -11.20
N THR A 252 3.78 -5.31 -11.84
CA THR A 252 3.24 -5.16 -13.19
C THR A 252 4.04 -5.97 -14.22
N LEU A 253 5.36 -5.92 -14.16
CA LEU A 253 6.22 -6.70 -15.05
C LEU A 253 6.05 -8.22 -14.85
N VAL A 254 5.98 -8.67 -13.61
CA VAL A 254 5.84 -10.11 -13.29
C VAL A 254 4.47 -10.65 -13.69
N PHE A 255 3.40 -9.91 -13.43
CA PHE A 255 2.04 -10.44 -13.62
C PHE A 255 1.49 -10.20 -15.03
N TRP A 256 1.89 -9.11 -15.70
CA TRP A 256 1.34 -8.71 -17.01
C TRP A 256 2.39 -8.45 -18.09
N GLY A 257 3.69 -8.41 -17.75
CA GLY A 257 4.76 -8.07 -18.72
C GLY A 257 4.88 -9.04 -19.88
N ALA A 258 4.66 -10.32 -19.66
CA ALA A 258 4.75 -11.35 -20.71
C ALA A 258 3.44 -11.55 -21.47
N ASN A 259 2.29 -11.34 -20.81
CA ASN A 259 0.96 -11.50 -21.39
C ASN A 259 0.00 -10.49 -20.77
N PRO A 260 -0.41 -9.44 -21.51
CA PRO A 260 -1.33 -8.42 -21.00
C PRO A 260 -2.75 -8.93 -20.79
N ARG A 261 -3.07 -10.18 -21.19
CA ARG A 261 -4.39 -10.81 -21.07
C ARG A 261 -5.51 -10.00 -21.73
N ALA A 262 -5.19 -9.41 -22.88
CA ALA A 262 -6.20 -8.74 -23.69
C ALA A 262 -7.11 -9.80 -24.34
N PRO A 263 -8.44 -9.62 -24.35
CA PRO A 263 -9.37 -10.54 -25.00
C PRO A 263 -9.29 -10.48 -26.55
N ILE A 264 -8.49 -9.56 -27.09
CA ILE A 264 -8.25 -9.34 -28.51
C ILE A 264 -6.78 -9.60 -28.81
N GLY A 265 -6.48 -10.52 -29.72
CA GLY A 265 -5.12 -10.78 -30.21
C GLY A 265 -4.37 -11.92 -29.50
N GLY A 266 -5.11 -12.88 -28.91
CA GLY A 266 -4.58 -14.15 -28.43
C GLY A 266 -4.68 -15.24 -29.50
#